data_3c70fdf967d2444337591085678cc855
#
_entry.id   3c70fdf967d2444337591085678cc855
#
_cell.length_a   1.000
_cell.length_b   1.000
_cell.length_c   1.000
_cell.angle_alpha   90.00
_cell.angle_beta   90.00
_cell.angle_gamma   90.00
#
_symmetry.space_group_name_H-M   'P 1'
#
loop_
_entity.id
_entity.type
_entity.pdbx_description
1 polymer ?
#
loop_
_entity_poly.entity_id
_entity_poly.type
_entity_poly.pdbx_seq_one_letter_code
_entity_poly.pdbx_strand_id
1 'polypeptide(L)'
;MFKYIFKGIPFLLLLIPNLVLAEKLTILHINDHHSHLEANSRMGLDLDGESTRTKSGGFPAVVTKIKELRSENPNSLTLHAGDATNGTLYFTLFEGEADAALMNVVCFDAFVVGNHEFNNGDQGLVTFLDYLNEGNCQTPVLGANVQPEVGISPLAKSSRDDYIQPYTIVERNGEKIGIIGIVISKKTKMSSNPDDNTMFLDEVSTAQKYTDELNSQGVDRVILLSHFGYENDLALAQKTSGIDIIVGGDSHSLLGDLSDLGLKPSGSYPTMVNDASGNDVCVVTAWEYSQIVGELHAEFDGQGNITSCMGTPHMMLADSFKRKNADGERVEIEEGYRDAVYSVIKVNPSLSIVEPDADAQALLAGYSSKIDEFSSKIIGSVSEDLCLERIPGQGKSKMCDPSKTAKNGSDISNIVAQAFREMSNLSDIAIQNGGGTRVDVAAGDYTLGDAYTLLPFNNTIVELSMTGQEIK
;
A
#
# COMPACT_ATOMS: atom_id res chain seq x y z
N MET A 1 1.99 3.83 92.14
CA MET A 1 2.47 4.84 91.15
C MET A 1 3.15 4.07 90.05
N PHE A 2 2.41 3.59 89.00
CA PHE A 2 2.92 2.84 87.88
C PHE A 2 3.05 3.77 86.70
N LYS A 3 4.29 3.98 86.17
CA LYS A 3 4.58 4.69 84.92
C LYS A 3 4.56 3.70 83.78
N TYR A 4 3.59 3.81 82.86
CA TYR A 4 3.59 3.13 81.56
C TYR A 4 4.50 3.90 80.59
N ILE A 5 5.56 3.23 80.07
CA ILE A 5 6.41 3.71 79.01
C ILE A 5 5.84 3.16 77.70
N PHE A 6 5.24 4.03 76.89
CA PHE A 6 4.87 3.72 75.52
C PHE A 6 6.15 3.77 74.65
N LYS A 7 6.61 2.61 74.19
CA LYS A 7 7.62 2.54 73.11
C LYS A 7 6.90 2.67 71.74
N GLY A 8 7.10 3.80 71.10
CA GLY A 8 6.65 3.97 69.72
C GLY A 8 7.44 3.06 68.78
N ILE A 9 6.71 2.25 67.99
CA ILE A 9 7.26 1.45 66.90
C ILE A 9 7.37 2.40 65.70
N PRO A 10 8.55 2.56 65.08
CA PRO A 10 8.65 3.33 63.84
C PRO A 10 7.97 2.58 62.69
N PHE A 11 6.98 3.21 62.09
CA PHE A 11 6.34 2.73 60.87
C PHE A 11 7.29 2.94 59.72
N LEU A 12 7.98 1.88 59.29
CA LEU A 12 8.85 1.87 58.13
C LEU A 12 7.94 1.82 56.87
N LEU A 13 7.74 2.97 56.21
CA LEU A 13 7.12 3.02 54.87
C LEU A 13 8.04 2.31 53.92
N LEU A 14 7.71 1.07 53.54
CA LEU A 14 8.29 0.38 52.40
C LEU A 14 7.78 1.08 51.16
N LEU A 15 8.61 1.93 50.57
CA LEU A 15 8.50 2.35 49.17
C LEU A 15 8.68 1.09 48.30
N ILE A 16 7.58 0.45 47.92
CA ILE A 16 7.57 -0.55 46.86
C ILE A 16 7.82 0.25 45.56
N PRO A 17 8.92 0.05 44.86
CA PRO A 17 9.07 0.65 43.54
C PRO A 17 7.92 0.10 42.68
N ASN A 18 7.07 0.97 42.17
CA ASN A 18 6.15 0.61 41.12
C ASN A 18 7.04 0.12 39.95
N LEU A 19 7.06 -1.19 39.72
CA LEU A 19 7.53 -1.71 38.44
C LEU A 19 6.55 -1.15 37.41
N VAL A 20 6.94 -0.07 36.75
CA VAL A 20 6.29 0.36 35.52
C VAL A 20 6.62 -0.73 34.49
N LEU A 21 5.66 -1.61 34.27
CA LEU A 21 5.76 -2.58 33.19
C LEU A 21 5.81 -1.76 31.87
N ALA A 22 6.79 -2.04 31.02
CA ALA A 22 6.84 -1.47 29.71
C ALA A 22 5.52 -1.78 28.98
N GLU A 23 4.88 -0.75 28.48
CA GLU A 23 3.65 -0.91 27.74
C GLU A 23 3.95 -1.37 26.32
N LYS A 24 3.18 -2.34 25.84
CA LYS A 24 3.36 -2.95 24.53
C LYS A 24 2.20 -2.60 23.61
N LEU A 25 2.52 -2.13 22.43
CA LEU A 25 1.60 -1.90 21.33
C LEU A 25 2.01 -2.73 20.12
N THR A 26 1.09 -3.51 19.58
CA THR A 26 1.27 -4.20 18.30
C THR A 26 0.47 -3.49 17.22
N ILE A 27 1.10 -3.22 16.09
CA ILE A 27 0.47 -2.61 14.91
C ILE A 27 0.61 -3.59 13.75
N LEU A 28 -0.51 -3.92 13.14
CA LEU A 28 -0.62 -4.63 11.88
C LEU A 28 -0.93 -3.61 10.80
N HIS A 29 -0.27 -3.68 9.65
CA HIS A 29 -0.54 -2.69 8.63
C HIS A 29 -0.34 -3.21 7.20
N ILE A 30 -1.03 -2.56 6.28
CA ILE A 30 -0.82 -2.66 4.83
C ILE A 30 -0.87 -1.26 4.22
N ASN A 31 -0.40 -1.13 2.99
CA ASN A 31 -0.47 0.08 2.19
C ASN A 31 -0.50 -0.28 0.70
N ASP A 32 -0.86 0.69 -0.15
CA ASP A 32 -0.67 0.64 -1.61
C ASP A 32 -1.15 -0.69 -2.24
N HIS A 33 -2.34 -1.16 -1.86
CA HIS A 33 -2.83 -2.39 -2.46
C HIS A 33 -3.40 -2.19 -3.87
N HIS A 34 -3.79 -0.96 -4.24
CA HIS A 34 -4.08 -0.55 -5.60
C HIS A 34 -5.01 -1.50 -6.35
N SER A 35 -6.09 -1.91 -5.73
CA SER A 35 -7.03 -2.89 -6.28
C SER A 35 -6.39 -4.21 -6.74
N HIS A 36 -5.14 -4.51 -6.30
CA HIS A 36 -4.53 -5.83 -6.51
C HIS A 36 -5.09 -6.82 -5.48
N LEU A 37 -6.33 -7.22 -5.74
CA LEU A 37 -7.09 -8.08 -4.83
C LEU A 37 -6.74 -9.54 -5.02
N GLU A 38 -6.26 -9.94 -6.20
CA GLU A 38 -5.78 -11.29 -6.48
C GLU A 38 -4.28 -11.44 -6.17
N ALA A 39 -3.86 -12.68 -5.93
CA ALA A 39 -2.45 -12.98 -5.71
C ALA A 39 -1.59 -12.65 -6.95
N ASN A 40 -0.44 -12.00 -6.74
CA ASN A 40 0.55 -11.79 -7.79
C ASN A 40 1.10 -13.14 -8.28
N SER A 41 0.80 -13.49 -9.52
CA SER A 41 1.15 -14.77 -10.12
C SER A 41 2.62 -14.89 -10.56
N ARG A 42 3.42 -13.85 -10.40
CA ARG A 42 4.77 -13.75 -11.00
C ARG A 42 5.87 -13.39 -10.00
N MET A 43 5.66 -13.58 -8.70
CA MET A 43 6.70 -13.36 -7.71
C MET A 43 7.89 -14.29 -7.96
N GLY A 44 9.07 -13.71 -8.10
CA GLY A 44 10.32 -14.44 -8.24
C GLY A 44 11.17 -14.27 -6.99
N LEU A 45 11.53 -15.37 -6.34
CA LEU A 45 12.38 -15.40 -5.15
C LEU A 45 13.55 -16.35 -5.36
N ASP A 46 14.69 -16.04 -4.77
CA ASP A 46 15.80 -16.97 -4.68
C ASP A 46 15.57 -17.85 -3.45
N LEU A 47 15.06 -19.05 -3.69
CA LEU A 47 14.79 -20.04 -2.64
C LEU A 47 15.71 -21.25 -2.84
N ASP A 48 16.41 -21.66 -1.78
CA ASP A 48 17.40 -22.74 -1.83
C ASP A 48 18.46 -22.53 -2.92
N GLY A 49 18.91 -21.27 -3.08
CA GLY A 49 19.93 -20.87 -4.06
C GLY A 49 19.47 -20.87 -5.50
N GLU A 50 18.17 -21.05 -5.78
CA GLU A 50 17.63 -21.08 -7.13
C GLU A 50 16.46 -20.13 -7.32
N SER A 51 16.41 -19.47 -8.51
CA SER A 51 15.31 -18.60 -8.89
C SER A 51 14.00 -19.38 -9.02
N THR A 52 13.15 -19.23 -8.05
CA THR A 52 11.87 -19.91 -7.91
C THR A 52 10.72 -18.93 -8.09
N ARG A 53 9.73 -19.27 -8.91
CA ARG A 53 8.51 -18.48 -9.06
C ARG A 53 7.41 -19.05 -8.19
N THR A 54 6.70 -18.16 -7.49
CA THR A 54 5.51 -18.50 -6.70
C THR A 54 4.42 -17.44 -6.93
N LYS A 55 3.24 -17.67 -6.36
CA LYS A 55 2.24 -16.61 -6.19
C LYS A 55 2.46 -15.96 -4.82
N SER A 56 2.24 -14.66 -4.72
CA SER A 56 2.35 -13.93 -3.45
C SER A 56 1.17 -13.02 -3.21
N GLY A 57 0.79 -12.87 -1.93
CA GLY A 57 -0.25 -11.95 -1.50
C GLY A 57 -1.63 -12.31 -2.00
N GLY A 58 -2.37 -11.28 -2.37
CA GLY A 58 -3.80 -11.28 -2.62
C GLY A 58 -4.58 -10.95 -1.35
N PHE A 59 -5.66 -10.17 -1.49
CA PHE A 59 -6.37 -9.65 -0.32
C PHE A 59 -6.98 -10.75 0.58
N PRO A 60 -7.48 -11.90 0.05
CA PRO A 60 -7.90 -13.02 0.91
C PRO A 60 -6.76 -13.60 1.77
N ALA A 61 -5.50 -13.59 1.29
CA ALA A 61 -4.34 -13.97 2.10
C ALA A 61 -3.99 -12.91 3.17
N VAL A 62 -4.15 -11.61 2.83
CA VAL A 62 -4.06 -10.51 3.82
C VAL A 62 -5.05 -10.72 4.96
N VAL A 63 -6.31 -11.07 4.64
CA VAL A 63 -7.35 -11.36 5.63
C VAL A 63 -6.93 -12.50 6.56
N THR A 64 -6.42 -13.61 6.01
CA THR A 64 -5.92 -14.73 6.82
C THR A 64 -4.81 -14.28 7.74
N LYS A 65 -3.77 -13.61 7.19
CA LYS A 65 -2.60 -13.20 7.96
C LYS A 65 -2.96 -12.23 9.09
N ILE A 66 -3.81 -11.24 8.81
CA ILE A 66 -4.29 -10.31 9.84
C ILE A 66 -5.09 -11.03 10.93
N LYS A 67 -5.96 -12.00 10.56
CA LYS A 67 -6.70 -12.81 11.55
C LYS A 67 -5.76 -13.64 12.44
N GLU A 68 -4.71 -14.26 11.86
CA GLU A 68 -3.69 -14.99 12.61
C GLU A 68 -2.99 -14.07 13.62
N LEU A 69 -2.42 -12.95 13.15
CA LEU A 69 -1.66 -12.01 13.96
C LEU A 69 -2.52 -11.33 15.03
N ARG A 70 -3.79 -11.02 14.73
CA ARG A 70 -4.75 -10.53 15.73
C ARG A 70 -5.06 -11.58 16.81
N SER A 71 -5.10 -12.86 16.47
CA SER A 71 -5.32 -13.92 17.47
C SER A 71 -4.14 -14.05 18.43
N GLU A 72 -2.93 -13.79 17.96
CA GLU A 72 -1.70 -13.76 18.77
C GLU A 72 -1.58 -12.47 19.57
N ASN A 73 -2.11 -11.36 19.03
CA ASN A 73 -2.05 -10.01 19.61
C ASN A 73 -3.45 -9.39 19.69
N PRO A 74 -4.30 -9.80 20.66
CA PRO A 74 -5.73 -9.42 20.69
C PRO A 74 -5.99 -7.91 20.80
N ASN A 75 -5.02 -7.13 21.29
CA ASN A 75 -5.10 -5.68 21.46
C ASN A 75 -4.34 -4.91 20.37
N SER A 76 -3.97 -5.57 19.25
CA SER A 76 -3.29 -4.91 18.15
C SER A 76 -4.19 -3.85 17.47
N LEU A 77 -3.53 -2.83 16.87
CA LEU A 77 -4.13 -1.94 15.90
C LEU A 77 -3.93 -2.50 14.49
N THR A 78 -4.90 -2.30 13.62
CA THR A 78 -4.75 -2.65 12.20
C THR A 78 -4.98 -1.41 11.36
N LEU A 79 -3.96 -0.99 10.60
CA LEU A 79 -3.93 0.28 9.89
C LEU A 79 -3.72 0.08 8.38
N HIS A 80 -4.28 0.98 7.59
CA HIS A 80 -4.07 1.02 6.15
C HIS A 80 -3.53 2.39 5.71
N ALA A 81 -2.31 2.41 5.17
CA ALA A 81 -1.60 3.65 4.87
C ALA A 81 -1.81 4.17 3.44
N GLY A 82 -3.05 4.08 2.92
CA GLY A 82 -3.48 4.75 1.69
C GLY A 82 -3.25 3.97 0.41
N ASP A 83 -3.70 4.55 -0.71
CA ASP A 83 -3.70 3.99 -2.06
C ASP A 83 -4.34 2.59 -2.10
N ALA A 84 -5.56 2.51 -1.63
CA ALA A 84 -6.39 1.32 -1.70
C ALA A 84 -6.88 1.09 -3.14
N THR A 85 -7.26 2.16 -3.81
CA THR A 85 -7.93 2.14 -5.10
C THR A 85 -6.96 2.33 -6.27
N ASN A 86 -7.45 2.07 -7.48
CA ASN A 86 -6.75 2.27 -8.75
C ASN A 86 -5.56 1.34 -8.99
N GLY A 87 -5.51 0.72 -10.17
CA GLY A 87 -4.38 -0.11 -10.62
C GLY A 87 -4.80 -1.35 -11.40
N THR A 88 -6.04 -1.82 -11.24
CA THR A 88 -6.54 -3.00 -11.94
C THR A 88 -7.96 -2.81 -12.49
N LEU A 89 -8.46 -3.82 -13.20
CA LEU A 89 -9.85 -3.85 -13.69
C LEU A 89 -10.88 -3.84 -12.55
N TYR A 90 -10.50 -4.22 -11.33
CA TYR A 90 -11.39 -4.10 -10.18
C TYR A 90 -11.80 -2.65 -9.94
N PHE A 91 -10.85 -1.72 -9.97
CA PHE A 91 -11.18 -0.30 -9.87
C PHE A 91 -11.95 0.21 -11.09
N THR A 92 -11.51 -0.17 -12.30
CA THR A 92 -12.13 0.29 -13.54
C THR A 92 -13.63 -0.08 -13.64
N LEU A 93 -14.00 -1.26 -13.14
CA LEU A 93 -15.38 -1.77 -13.24
C LEU A 93 -16.25 -1.47 -12.02
N PHE A 94 -15.63 -1.36 -10.84
CA PHE A 94 -16.37 -1.27 -9.59
C PHE A 94 -16.09 0.01 -8.79
N GLU A 95 -15.22 0.90 -9.29
CA GLU A 95 -14.97 2.24 -8.72
C GLU A 95 -14.65 2.21 -7.20
N GLY A 96 -13.97 1.15 -6.74
CA GLY A 96 -13.59 0.95 -5.34
C GLY A 96 -14.57 0.10 -4.51
N GLU A 97 -15.73 -0.32 -5.06
CA GLU A 97 -16.68 -1.20 -4.34
C GLU A 97 -16.02 -2.52 -3.89
N ALA A 98 -15.26 -3.17 -4.78
CA ALA A 98 -14.57 -4.42 -4.48
C ALA A 98 -13.49 -4.25 -3.41
N ASP A 99 -12.75 -3.14 -3.46
CA ASP A 99 -11.73 -2.77 -2.48
C ASP A 99 -12.36 -2.54 -1.11
N ALA A 100 -13.40 -1.71 -1.05
CA ALA A 100 -14.14 -1.42 0.18
C ALA A 100 -14.76 -2.67 0.81
N ALA A 101 -15.36 -3.56 -0.02
CA ALA A 101 -15.96 -4.79 0.45
C ALA A 101 -14.93 -5.70 1.15
N LEU A 102 -13.73 -5.85 0.58
CA LEU A 102 -12.65 -6.63 1.19
C LEU A 102 -11.99 -5.93 2.38
N MET A 103 -11.83 -4.60 2.34
CA MET A 103 -11.38 -3.80 3.50
C MET A 103 -12.33 -3.96 4.68
N ASN A 104 -13.64 -4.04 4.44
CA ASN A 104 -14.66 -4.29 5.48
C ASN A 104 -14.55 -5.69 6.10
N VAL A 105 -14.00 -6.70 5.41
CA VAL A 105 -13.69 -8.00 6.02
C VAL A 105 -12.56 -7.90 7.03
N VAL A 106 -11.57 -7.04 6.78
CA VAL A 106 -10.45 -6.79 7.71
C VAL A 106 -10.88 -5.91 8.87
N CYS A 107 -11.68 -4.88 8.62
CA CYS A 107 -12.10 -3.90 9.65
C CYS A 107 -10.88 -3.15 10.22
N PHE A 108 -10.37 -2.18 9.48
CA PHE A 108 -9.22 -1.37 9.90
C PHE A 108 -9.60 -0.40 11.02
N ASP A 109 -8.69 -0.18 11.97
CA ASP A 109 -8.83 0.82 13.05
C ASP A 109 -8.63 2.25 12.54
N ALA A 110 -7.92 2.43 11.42
CA ALA A 110 -7.85 3.68 10.65
C ALA A 110 -7.36 3.41 9.22
N PHE A 111 -7.78 4.26 8.30
CA PHE A 111 -7.35 4.35 6.91
C PHE A 111 -6.96 5.79 6.59
N VAL A 112 -5.77 6.05 6.05
CA VAL A 112 -5.43 7.37 5.52
C VAL A 112 -5.68 7.38 4.02
N VAL A 113 -6.22 8.46 3.47
CA VAL A 113 -6.34 8.61 2.02
C VAL A 113 -4.96 8.76 1.38
N GLY A 114 -4.71 8.06 0.28
CA GLY A 114 -3.55 8.28 -0.56
C GLY A 114 -3.85 9.23 -1.72
N ASN A 115 -2.91 9.39 -2.64
CA ASN A 115 -3.14 10.24 -3.81
C ASN A 115 -4.10 9.59 -4.82
N HIS A 116 -4.08 8.26 -4.95
CA HIS A 116 -4.92 7.55 -5.92
C HIS A 116 -6.39 7.48 -5.53
N GLU A 117 -6.76 7.72 -4.28
CA GLU A 117 -8.16 7.90 -3.89
C GLU A 117 -8.81 9.10 -4.58
N PHE A 118 -8.03 10.09 -5.03
CA PHE A 118 -8.52 11.27 -5.74
C PHE A 118 -8.55 11.14 -7.27
N ASN A 119 -8.25 9.97 -7.84
CA ASN A 119 -8.16 9.83 -9.31
C ASN A 119 -9.47 10.15 -10.05
N ASN A 120 -10.61 9.84 -9.45
CA ASN A 120 -11.94 10.12 -9.98
C ASN A 120 -12.55 11.39 -9.37
N GLY A 121 -11.72 12.33 -8.90
CA GLY A 121 -12.16 13.56 -8.25
C GLY A 121 -12.70 13.34 -6.85
N ASP A 122 -13.13 14.40 -6.20
CA ASP A 122 -13.72 14.35 -4.86
C ASP A 122 -15.00 13.50 -4.82
N GLN A 123 -15.81 13.53 -5.87
CA GLN A 123 -17.02 12.72 -5.94
C GLN A 123 -16.72 11.23 -6.06
N GLY A 124 -15.66 10.84 -6.79
CA GLY A 124 -15.22 9.45 -6.87
C GLY A 124 -14.72 8.95 -5.51
N LEU A 125 -14.00 9.78 -4.78
CA LEU A 125 -13.59 9.47 -3.40
C LEU A 125 -14.81 9.29 -2.49
N VAL A 126 -15.81 10.18 -2.54
CA VAL A 126 -17.05 10.02 -1.77
C VAL A 126 -17.72 8.68 -2.07
N THR A 127 -17.79 8.28 -3.34
CA THR A 127 -18.37 6.99 -3.74
C THR A 127 -17.65 5.81 -3.09
N PHE A 128 -16.32 5.81 -3.13
CA PHE A 128 -15.51 4.77 -2.46
C PHE A 128 -15.72 4.76 -0.93
N LEU A 129 -15.74 5.95 -0.31
CA LEU A 129 -15.93 6.06 1.14
C LEU A 129 -17.35 5.66 1.56
N ASP A 130 -18.36 5.90 0.73
CA ASP A 130 -19.73 5.42 0.96
C ASP A 130 -19.76 3.87 0.96
N TYR A 131 -19.11 3.19 -0.01
CA TYR A 131 -18.94 1.73 -0.01
C TYR A 131 -18.21 1.23 1.24
N LEU A 132 -17.16 1.94 1.68
CA LEU A 132 -16.42 1.59 2.89
C LEU A 132 -17.32 1.67 4.15
N ASN A 133 -18.28 2.59 4.16
CA ASN A 133 -19.22 2.81 5.26
C ASN A 133 -20.46 1.89 5.20
N GLU A 134 -20.72 1.17 4.09
CA GLU A 134 -21.84 0.23 3.98
C GLU A 134 -21.68 -1.02 4.86
N GLY A 135 -20.45 -1.35 5.26
CA GLY A 135 -20.15 -2.49 6.12
C GLY A 135 -20.51 -2.25 7.60
N ASN A 136 -20.34 -3.29 8.40
CA ASN A 136 -20.48 -3.20 9.86
C ASN A 136 -19.28 -2.50 10.53
N CYS A 137 -18.23 -2.23 9.77
CA CYS A 137 -17.02 -1.55 10.21
C CYS A 137 -17.18 -0.04 10.07
N GLN A 138 -16.76 0.68 11.07
CA GLN A 138 -16.72 2.14 11.07
C GLN A 138 -15.22 2.54 11.01
N THR A 139 -14.57 2.28 9.86
CA THR A 139 -13.16 2.63 9.68
C THR A 139 -12.99 4.15 9.61
N PRO A 140 -12.34 4.81 10.57
CA PRO A 140 -12.02 6.23 10.49
C PRO A 140 -11.14 6.52 9.27
N VAL A 141 -11.55 7.48 8.44
CA VAL A 141 -10.81 7.93 7.25
C VAL A 141 -10.07 9.21 7.61
N LEU A 142 -8.75 9.20 7.42
CA LEU A 142 -7.87 10.25 7.91
C LEU A 142 -7.20 11.02 6.76
N GLY A 143 -6.95 12.33 6.99
CA GLY A 143 -6.26 13.21 6.05
C GLY A 143 -6.17 14.62 6.62
N ALA A 144 -5.29 14.83 7.60
CA ALA A 144 -5.17 16.09 8.33
C ALA A 144 -4.86 17.30 7.45
N ASN A 145 -4.06 17.08 6.41
CA ASN A 145 -3.67 18.11 5.46
C ASN A 145 -4.64 18.26 4.26
N VAL A 146 -5.69 17.46 4.15
CA VAL A 146 -6.75 17.60 3.14
C VAL A 146 -7.76 18.64 3.62
N GLN A 147 -8.04 19.66 2.83
CA GLN A 147 -8.90 20.79 3.18
C GLN A 147 -9.97 21.02 2.10
N PRO A 148 -11.03 20.19 2.09
CA PRO A 148 -12.16 20.42 1.17
C PRO A 148 -12.95 21.65 1.62
N GLU A 149 -13.41 22.45 0.66
CA GLU A 149 -14.22 23.65 0.92
C GLU A 149 -15.64 23.28 1.35
N VAL A 150 -16.00 23.69 2.55
CA VAL A 150 -17.30 23.35 3.18
C VAL A 150 -18.46 23.93 2.37
N GLY A 151 -19.43 23.08 2.04
CA GLY A 151 -20.62 23.43 1.26
C GLY A 151 -20.39 23.50 -0.27
N ILE A 152 -19.15 23.22 -0.74
CA ILE A 152 -18.79 23.19 -2.15
C ILE A 152 -18.25 21.81 -2.54
N SER A 153 -17.18 21.32 -1.89
CA SER A 153 -16.68 19.97 -2.13
C SER A 153 -17.69 18.92 -1.62
N PRO A 154 -17.94 17.84 -2.37
CA PRO A 154 -18.77 16.74 -1.93
C PRO A 154 -18.20 16.02 -0.67
N LEU A 155 -16.91 16.18 -0.38
CA LEU A 155 -16.24 15.66 0.82
C LEU A 155 -16.60 16.44 2.09
N ALA A 156 -17.14 17.67 1.98
CA ALA A 156 -17.40 18.58 3.10
C ALA A 156 -18.74 19.27 2.93
N LYS A 157 -19.86 18.54 3.01
CA LYS A 157 -21.21 19.08 2.81
C LYS A 157 -21.63 20.05 3.91
N SER A 158 -21.30 19.76 5.15
CA SER A 158 -21.67 20.52 6.34
C SER A 158 -20.49 20.85 7.26
N SER A 159 -19.46 20.03 7.25
CA SER A 159 -18.23 20.16 8.01
C SER A 159 -17.04 19.71 7.15
N ARG A 160 -15.88 20.26 7.42
CA ARG A 160 -14.62 19.78 6.82
C ARG A 160 -14.40 18.28 7.08
N ASP A 161 -14.87 17.79 8.21
CA ASP A 161 -14.62 16.45 8.72
C ASP A 161 -15.78 15.46 8.42
N ASP A 162 -16.66 15.77 7.46
CA ASP A 162 -17.80 14.91 7.13
C ASP A 162 -17.36 13.51 6.63
N TYR A 163 -16.32 13.44 5.84
CA TYR A 163 -15.76 12.18 5.32
C TYR A 163 -14.32 11.90 5.78
N ILE A 164 -13.49 12.95 5.90
CA ILE A 164 -12.05 12.81 6.19
C ILE A 164 -11.72 13.59 7.45
N GLN A 165 -11.27 12.90 8.49
CA GLN A 165 -10.90 13.49 9.77
C GLN A 165 -9.40 13.77 9.83
N PRO A 166 -8.94 14.76 10.63
CA PRO A 166 -7.50 15.01 10.79
C PRO A 166 -6.79 13.87 11.53
N TYR A 167 -7.44 13.33 12.55
CA TYR A 167 -6.95 12.25 13.39
C TYR A 167 -8.11 11.50 14.04
N THR A 168 -7.81 10.34 14.59
CA THR A 168 -8.68 9.60 15.52
C THR A 168 -7.93 9.26 16.79
N ILE A 169 -8.66 9.03 17.88
CA ILE A 169 -8.08 8.53 19.15
C ILE A 169 -8.69 7.17 19.43
N VAL A 170 -7.84 6.17 19.59
CA VAL A 170 -8.23 4.81 19.96
C VAL A 170 -7.68 4.47 21.34
N GLU A 171 -8.32 3.55 22.04
CA GLU A 171 -7.84 3.06 23.33
C GLU A 171 -7.40 1.60 23.20
N ARG A 172 -6.18 1.30 23.64
CA ARG A 172 -5.63 -0.05 23.73
C ARG A 172 -4.92 -0.21 25.07
N ASN A 173 -5.18 -1.33 25.75
CA ASN A 173 -4.59 -1.63 27.08
C ASN A 173 -4.83 -0.53 28.15
N GLY A 174 -5.87 0.30 27.98
CA GLY A 174 -6.18 1.42 28.88
C GLY A 174 -5.46 2.73 28.54
N GLU A 175 -4.65 2.74 27.47
CA GLU A 175 -3.92 3.91 26.99
C GLU A 175 -4.55 4.50 25.73
N LYS A 176 -4.51 5.82 25.62
CA LYS A 176 -4.99 6.56 24.46
C LYS A 176 -3.88 6.70 23.44
N ILE A 177 -4.19 6.38 22.20
CA ILE A 177 -3.28 6.46 21.06
C ILE A 177 -3.93 7.39 20.03
N GLY A 178 -3.23 8.46 19.67
CA GLY A 178 -3.62 9.36 18.60
C GLY A 178 -3.08 8.84 17.25
N ILE A 179 -3.94 8.80 16.23
CA ILE A 179 -3.54 8.39 14.86
C ILE A 179 -3.85 9.57 13.94
N ILE A 180 -2.82 10.21 13.40
CA ILE A 180 -2.93 11.37 12.49
C ILE A 180 -2.77 10.87 11.06
N GLY A 181 -3.60 11.32 10.11
CA GLY A 181 -3.46 10.99 8.68
C GLY A 181 -2.78 12.10 7.89
N ILE A 182 -1.80 11.76 7.05
CA ILE A 182 -1.12 12.70 6.11
C ILE A 182 -1.04 12.08 4.72
N VAL A 183 -1.36 12.88 3.70
CA VAL A 183 -1.21 12.51 2.28
C VAL A 183 -0.24 13.45 1.56
N ILE A 184 0.49 12.93 0.58
CA ILE A 184 1.43 13.72 -0.24
C ILE A 184 0.70 14.78 -1.08
N SER A 185 0.85 16.05 -0.74
CA SER A 185 0.10 17.16 -1.32
C SER A 185 0.45 17.44 -2.78
N LYS A 186 1.75 17.55 -3.06
CA LYS A 186 2.23 17.92 -4.40
C LYS A 186 1.91 16.85 -5.45
N LYS A 187 2.17 15.58 -5.14
CA LYS A 187 1.91 14.45 -6.05
C LYS A 187 0.42 14.31 -6.30
N THR A 188 -0.41 14.41 -5.26
CA THR A 188 -1.87 14.34 -5.37
C THR A 188 -2.42 15.38 -6.36
N LYS A 189 -1.95 16.63 -6.26
CA LYS A 189 -2.36 17.69 -7.20
C LYS A 189 -1.84 17.53 -8.62
N MET A 190 -0.70 16.85 -8.82
CA MET A 190 -0.07 16.74 -10.14
C MET A 190 -0.42 15.47 -10.88
N SER A 191 -0.69 14.37 -10.18
CA SER A 191 -0.87 13.04 -10.76
C SER A 191 -2.24 12.42 -10.50
N SER A 192 -3.07 13.06 -9.69
CA SER A 192 -4.47 12.69 -9.45
C SER A 192 -5.38 13.88 -9.81
N ASN A 193 -6.69 13.76 -9.58
CA ASN A 193 -7.68 14.75 -10.01
C ASN A 193 -8.53 15.29 -8.85
N PRO A 194 -7.96 15.69 -7.69
CA PRO A 194 -8.77 16.34 -6.66
C PRO A 194 -9.41 17.61 -7.23
N ASP A 195 -10.62 17.91 -6.79
CA ASP A 195 -11.31 19.11 -7.25
C ASP A 195 -10.55 20.39 -6.84
N ASP A 196 -10.68 21.48 -7.61
CA ASP A 196 -9.97 22.74 -7.35
C ASP A 196 -10.28 23.35 -5.97
N ASN A 197 -11.44 23.02 -5.40
CA ASN A 197 -11.89 23.46 -4.09
C ASN A 197 -11.44 22.53 -2.93
N THR A 198 -10.61 21.54 -3.20
CA THR A 198 -9.91 20.74 -2.19
C THR A 198 -8.44 21.11 -2.16
N MET A 199 -8.05 21.84 -1.10
CA MET A 199 -6.67 22.25 -0.89
C MET A 199 -5.92 21.23 -0.05
N PHE A 200 -4.59 21.21 -0.20
CA PHE A 200 -3.69 20.36 0.58
C PHE A 200 -2.66 21.24 1.28
N LEU A 201 -2.55 21.10 2.59
CA LEU A 201 -1.59 21.82 3.42
C LEU A 201 -0.22 21.12 3.39
N ASP A 202 0.80 21.82 3.89
CA ASP A 202 2.15 21.26 4.07
C ASP A 202 2.13 20.11 5.09
N GLU A 203 2.74 19.01 4.74
CA GLU A 203 2.70 17.75 5.48
C GLU A 203 3.37 17.86 6.85
N VAL A 204 4.58 18.45 6.90
CA VAL A 204 5.39 18.53 8.13
C VAL A 204 4.74 19.43 9.17
N SER A 205 4.36 20.64 8.77
CA SER A 205 3.72 21.60 9.69
C SER A 205 2.34 21.13 10.15
N THR A 206 1.61 20.38 9.30
CA THR A 206 0.31 19.82 9.67
C THR A 206 0.46 18.65 10.64
N ALA A 207 1.41 17.75 10.40
CA ALA A 207 1.70 16.65 11.32
C ALA A 207 2.07 17.21 12.72
N GLN A 208 2.98 18.18 12.79
CA GLN A 208 3.38 18.81 14.06
C GLN A 208 2.19 19.47 14.77
N LYS A 209 1.36 20.23 14.03
CA LYS A 209 0.19 20.90 14.59
C LYS A 209 -0.73 19.92 15.31
N TYR A 210 -1.07 18.79 14.68
CA TYR A 210 -2.00 17.85 15.28
C TYR A 210 -1.35 16.96 16.35
N THR A 211 -0.03 16.74 16.28
CA THR A 211 0.74 16.15 17.38
C THR A 211 0.65 17.04 18.63
N ASP A 212 0.89 18.34 18.48
CA ASP A 212 0.79 19.30 19.60
C ASP A 212 -0.64 19.35 20.17
N GLU A 213 -1.65 19.28 19.29
CA GLU A 213 -3.06 19.25 19.70
C GLU A 213 -3.39 18.00 20.53
N LEU A 214 -2.96 16.80 20.08
CA LEU A 214 -3.13 15.55 20.81
C LEU A 214 -2.42 15.57 22.16
N ASN A 215 -1.16 16.02 22.19
CA ASN A 215 -0.39 16.17 23.44
C ASN A 215 -1.09 17.10 24.43
N SER A 216 -1.68 18.20 23.94
CA SER A 216 -2.45 19.14 24.80
C SER A 216 -3.70 18.51 25.42
N GLN A 217 -4.22 17.45 24.81
CA GLN A 217 -5.35 16.64 25.31
C GLN A 217 -4.90 15.48 26.23
N GLY A 218 -3.59 15.35 26.49
CA GLY A 218 -3.00 14.27 27.27
C GLY A 218 -2.93 12.94 26.52
N VAL A 219 -2.83 12.99 25.19
CA VAL A 219 -2.56 11.85 24.31
C VAL A 219 -1.11 11.95 23.89
N ASP A 220 -0.25 11.17 24.52
CA ASP A 220 1.21 11.20 24.39
C ASP A 220 1.80 10.03 23.59
N ARG A 221 0.95 9.17 23.04
CA ARG A 221 1.32 8.12 22.07
C ARG A 221 0.73 8.48 20.72
N VAL A 222 1.59 8.87 19.78
CA VAL A 222 1.16 9.42 18.49
C VAL A 222 1.70 8.57 17.35
N ILE A 223 0.78 8.05 16.53
CA ILE A 223 1.06 7.38 15.28
C ILE A 223 0.75 8.32 14.13
N LEU A 224 1.71 8.54 13.24
CA LEU A 224 1.47 9.16 11.95
C LEU A 224 1.16 8.06 10.94
N LEU A 225 -0.08 7.98 10.48
CA LEU A 225 -0.49 7.15 9.36
C LEU A 225 -0.29 7.98 8.08
N SER A 226 0.78 7.67 7.37
CA SER A 226 1.35 8.55 6.34
C SER A 226 1.23 7.95 4.94
N HIS A 227 0.77 8.77 4.01
CA HIS A 227 0.89 8.48 2.58
C HIS A 227 1.76 9.54 1.92
N PHE A 228 3.02 9.65 2.39
CA PHE A 228 3.97 10.70 1.98
C PHE A 228 5.23 10.14 1.32
N GLY A 229 5.48 8.84 1.48
CA GLY A 229 6.64 8.13 0.94
C GLY A 229 7.78 7.97 1.94
N TYR A 230 8.43 6.81 1.92
CA TYR A 230 9.40 6.38 2.91
C TYR A 230 10.51 7.39 3.21
N GLU A 231 11.18 7.92 2.17
CA GLU A 231 12.26 8.90 2.36
C GLU A 231 11.73 10.24 2.92
N ASN A 232 10.51 10.63 2.53
CA ASN A 232 9.87 11.82 3.06
C ASN A 232 9.45 11.61 4.52
N ASP A 233 8.99 10.40 4.88
CA ASP A 233 8.62 10.03 6.24
C ASP A 233 9.83 10.10 7.18
N LEU A 234 11.01 9.60 6.74
CA LEU A 234 12.26 9.72 7.48
C LEU A 234 12.64 11.21 7.69
N ALA A 235 12.49 12.01 6.64
CA ALA A 235 12.80 13.44 6.71
C ALA A 235 11.77 14.24 7.54
N LEU A 236 10.50 13.82 7.56
CA LEU A 236 9.44 14.41 8.38
C LEU A 236 9.71 14.10 9.86
N ALA A 237 10.01 12.86 10.22
CA ALA A 237 10.35 12.47 11.59
C ALA A 237 11.45 13.37 12.16
N GLN A 238 12.51 13.61 11.41
CA GLN A 238 13.64 14.46 11.85
C GLN A 238 13.28 15.95 12.05
N LYS A 239 12.13 16.40 11.52
CA LYS A 239 11.67 17.80 11.58
C LYS A 239 10.52 18.03 12.55
N THR A 240 9.95 16.99 13.08
CA THR A 240 8.82 17.02 14.01
C THR A 240 9.26 16.50 15.38
N SER A 241 8.42 16.67 16.40
CA SER A 241 8.66 16.15 17.74
C SER A 241 7.36 15.57 18.31
N GLY A 242 7.48 14.44 19.03
CA GLY A 242 6.35 13.81 19.70
C GLY A 242 5.50 12.90 18.82
N ILE A 243 6.01 12.51 17.65
CA ILE A 243 5.52 11.39 16.84
C ILE A 243 6.39 10.19 17.18
N ASP A 244 5.77 9.07 17.58
CA ASP A 244 6.48 7.87 18.02
C ASP A 244 6.65 6.85 16.91
N ILE A 245 5.63 6.71 16.07
CA ILE A 245 5.57 5.70 15.02
C ILE A 245 5.04 6.32 13.73
N ILE A 246 5.68 6.01 12.60
CA ILE A 246 5.18 6.35 11.27
C ILE A 246 4.88 5.05 10.52
N VAL A 247 3.62 4.87 10.14
CA VAL A 247 3.17 3.80 9.26
C VAL A 247 2.95 4.41 7.88
N GLY A 248 3.85 4.11 6.94
CA GLY A 248 3.97 4.79 5.65
C GLY A 248 3.43 4.03 4.45
N GLY A 249 3.18 4.76 3.36
CA GLY A 249 2.81 4.29 2.03
C GLY A 249 3.45 5.13 0.92
N ASP A 250 2.82 5.22 -0.27
CA ASP A 250 3.15 6.02 -1.46
C ASP A 250 4.37 5.55 -2.28
N SER A 251 5.46 5.18 -1.65
CA SER A 251 6.74 4.90 -2.34
C SER A 251 6.94 3.43 -2.70
N HIS A 252 6.01 2.55 -2.36
CA HIS A 252 6.11 1.11 -2.57
C HIS A 252 7.46 0.54 -2.04
N SER A 253 7.91 1.05 -0.90
CA SER A 253 9.21 0.68 -0.36
C SER A 253 9.13 -0.66 0.36
N LEU A 254 9.95 -1.61 -0.07
CA LEU A 254 10.14 -2.87 0.64
C LEU A 254 11.14 -2.64 1.78
N LEU A 255 10.76 -3.00 3.01
CA LEU A 255 11.64 -2.97 4.17
C LEU A 255 11.91 -4.37 4.69
N GLY A 256 13.06 -4.56 5.34
CA GLY A 256 13.45 -5.80 5.99
C GLY A 256 14.67 -6.48 5.36
N ASP A 257 15.11 -7.57 5.96
CA ASP A 257 16.26 -8.36 5.48
C ASP A 257 15.80 -9.43 4.48
N LEU A 258 15.54 -9.00 3.25
CA LEU A 258 15.00 -9.83 2.17
C LEU A 258 15.96 -9.91 0.96
N SER A 259 17.19 -9.40 1.09
CA SER A 259 18.17 -9.36 0.00
C SER A 259 18.59 -10.75 -0.48
N ASP A 260 18.69 -11.70 0.44
CA ASP A 260 19.05 -13.10 0.13
C ASP A 260 17.97 -13.82 -0.69
N LEU A 261 16.75 -13.25 -0.74
CA LEU A 261 15.65 -13.73 -1.59
C LEU A 261 15.67 -13.13 -3.01
N GLY A 262 16.73 -12.38 -3.37
CA GLY A 262 16.84 -11.68 -4.64
C GLY A 262 16.01 -10.39 -4.74
N LEU A 263 15.46 -9.91 -3.62
CA LEU A 263 14.72 -8.66 -3.53
C LEU A 263 15.65 -7.48 -3.20
N LYS A 264 15.12 -6.25 -3.30
CA LYS A 264 15.89 -5.03 -3.07
C LYS A 264 15.20 -4.16 -2.02
N PRO A 265 15.39 -4.45 -0.73
CA PRO A 265 14.86 -3.61 0.34
C PRO A 265 15.44 -2.19 0.30
N SER A 266 14.60 -1.21 0.66
CA SER A 266 14.97 0.20 0.79
C SER A 266 15.57 0.52 2.16
N GLY A 267 15.30 -0.31 3.17
CA GLY A 267 15.79 -0.12 4.54
C GLY A 267 15.45 -1.30 5.45
N SER A 268 15.78 -1.18 6.72
CA SER A 268 15.41 -2.16 7.76
C SER A 268 13.92 -2.06 8.11
N TYR A 269 13.35 -3.13 8.67
CA TYR A 269 12.00 -3.12 9.23
C TYR A 269 12.04 -3.44 10.74
N PRO A 270 11.65 -2.50 11.61
CA PRO A 270 11.45 -1.07 11.34
C PRO A 270 12.76 -0.33 11.05
N THR A 271 12.64 0.86 10.44
CA THR A 271 13.73 1.82 10.35
C THR A 271 13.63 2.78 11.53
N MET A 272 14.72 2.93 12.28
CA MET A 272 14.78 3.84 13.43
C MET A 272 15.42 5.15 13.02
N VAL A 273 14.77 6.27 13.39
CA VAL A 273 15.31 7.63 13.24
C VAL A 273 15.08 8.42 14.53
N ASN A 274 15.79 9.54 14.70
CA ASN A 274 15.51 10.43 15.82
C ASN A 274 14.67 11.63 15.37
N ASP A 275 13.73 12.01 16.19
CA ASP A 275 12.93 13.23 16.02
C ASP A 275 13.78 14.51 16.25
N ALA A 276 13.17 15.67 16.05
CA ALA A 276 13.87 16.96 16.26
C ALA A 276 14.29 17.19 17.72
N SER A 277 13.72 16.47 18.68
CA SER A 277 14.07 16.51 20.11
C SER A 277 15.06 15.42 20.53
N GLY A 278 15.40 14.48 19.62
CA GLY A 278 16.35 13.39 19.87
C GLY A 278 15.70 12.11 20.36
N ASN A 279 14.36 12.01 20.36
CA ASN A 279 13.64 10.78 20.70
C ASN A 279 13.59 9.80 19.53
N ASP A 280 13.51 8.52 19.82
CA ASP A 280 13.41 7.47 18.81
C ASP A 280 12.03 7.47 18.14
N VAL A 281 12.00 7.34 16.81
CA VAL A 281 10.80 7.19 15.98
C VAL A 281 10.93 5.91 15.14
N CYS A 282 9.89 5.09 15.14
CA CYS A 282 9.83 3.86 14.35
C CYS A 282 9.12 4.11 13.02
N VAL A 283 9.76 3.85 11.88
CA VAL A 283 9.18 4.02 10.55
C VAL A 283 9.04 2.67 9.87
N VAL A 284 7.83 2.35 9.40
CA VAL A 284 7.50 1.09 8.72
C VAL A 284 6.66 1.32 7.47
N THR A 285 6.77 0.42 6.49
CA THR A 285 5.89 0.30 5.32
C THR A 285 5.80 -1.16 4.90
N ALA A 286 4.71 -1.57 4.25
CA ALA A 286 4.41 -2.95 3.88
C ALA A 286 4.44 -3.19 2.36
N TRP A 287 5.37 -2.54 1.68
CA TRP A 287 5.59 -2.67 0.24
C TRP A 287 4.37 -2.25 -0.60
N GLU A 288 3.79 -3.21 -1.39
CA GLU A 288 2.74 -2.92 -2.38
C GLU A 288 1.86 -4.14 -2.69
N TYR A 289 0.69 -3.90 -3.30
CA TYR A 289 -0.13 -4.89 -4.01
C TYR A 289 -0.55 -6.09 -3.17
N SER A 290 -0.92 -5.88 -1.93
CA SER A 290 -1.39 -6.92 -1.01
C SER A 290 -0.39 -8.08 -0.79
N GLN A 291 0.92 -7.83 -0.97
CA GLN A 291 1.94 -8.89 -0.90
C GLN A 291 2.51 -9.10 0.51
N ILE A 292 2.49 -8.05 1.33
CA ILE A 292 3.04 -8.05 2.70
C ILE A 292 2.00 -7.52 3.67
N VAL A 293 1.94 -8.15 4.85
CA VAL A 293 1.35 -7.58 6.07
C VAL A 293 2.51 -7.24 7.00
N GLY A 294 2.61 -5.98 7.39
CA GLY A 294 3.57 -5.53 8.38
C GLY A 294 3.07 -5.80 9.80
N GLU A 295 3.96 -6.33 10.66
CA GLU A 295 3.75 -6.48 12.09
C GLU A 295 4.83 -5.72 12.83
N LEU A 296 4.44 -4.71 13.63
CA LEU A 296 5.33 -3.90 14.45
C LEU A 296 4.97 -4.06 15.92
N HIS A 297 5.97 -4.29 16.76
CA HIS A 297 5.88 -4.29 18.21
C HIS A 297 6.66 -3.11 18.75
N ALA A 298 5.97 -2.17 19.39
CA ALA A 298 6.55 -1.03 20.07
C ALA A 298 6.41 -1.17 21.59
N GLU A 299 7.45 -0.80 22.33
CA GLU A 299 7.41 -0.70 23.79
C GLU A 299 7.64 0.75 24.19
N PHE A 300 6.85 1.19 25.17
CA PHE A 300 6.89 2.56 25.69
C PHE A 300 7.33 2.57 27.16
N ASP A 301 7.98 3.65 27.58
CA ASP A 301 8.22 3.92 28.99
C ASP A 301 6.99 4.58 29.65
N GLY A 302 7.09 4.83 30.95
CA GLY A 302 5.99 5.48 31.69
C GLY A 302 5.74 6.96 31.34
N GLN A 303 6.53 7.53 30.45
CA GLN A 303 6.37 8.89 29.90
C GLN A 303 5.85 8.89 28.45
N GLY A 304 5.57 7.72 27.87
CA GLY A 304 5.10 7.60 26.49
C GLY A 304 6.19 7.57 25.44
N ASN A 305 7.49 7.55 25.79
CA ASN A 305 8.56 7.48 24.81
C ASN A 305 8.82 6.04 24.37
N ILE A 306 9.18 5.85 23.11
CA ILE A 306 9.62 4.57 22.56
C ILE A 306 10.91 4.11 23.28
N THR A 307 10.91 2.87 23.73
CA THR A 307 12.08 2.19 24.33
C THR A 307 12.55 1.02 23.47
N SER A 308 11.68 0.46 22.65
CA SER A 308 11.98 -0.63 21.74
C SER A 308 11.02 -0.66 20.57
N CYS A 309 11.54 -0.94 19.38
CA CYS A 309 10.74 -1.23 18.19
C CYS A 309 11.32 -2.44 17.48
N MET A 310 10.51 -3.46 17.30
CA MET A 310 10.84 -4.68 16.55
C MET A 310 9.66 -5.06 15.68
N GLY A 311 9.89 -5.77 14.59
CA GLY A 311 8.79 -6.21 13.75
C GLY A 311 9.22 -7.11 12.60
N THR A 312 8.22 -7.57 11.86
CA THR A 312 8.40 -8.49 10.74
C THR A 312 7.48 -8.09 9.59
N PRO A 313 8.01 -7.90 8.38
CA PRO A 313 7.20 -7.80 7.17
C PRO A 313 6.84 -9.21 6.69
N HIS A 314 5.61 -9.66 6.88
CA HIS A 314 5.15 -10.99 6.51
C HIS A 314 4.79 -11.05 5.03
N MET A 315 5.67 -11.58 4.20
CA MET A 315 5.38 -11.89 2.80
C MET A 315 4.60 -13.21 2.72
N MET A 316 3.42 -13.13 2.15
CA MET A 316 2.50 -14.26 2.04
C MET A 316 2.71 -14.97 0.71
N LEU A 317 3.01 -16.25 0.75
CA LEU A 317 3.24 -17.10 -0.42
C LEU A 317 2.15 -18.14 -0.55
N ALA A 318 1.77 -18.47 -1.78
CA ALA A 318 0.96 -19.65 -2.05
C ALA A 318 1.83 -20.92 -2.08
N ASP A 319 1.22 -22.06 -1.81
CA ASP A 319 1.89 -23.36 -1.84
C ASP A 319 2.07 -23.92 -3.27
N SER A 320 2.70 -23.12 -4.14
CA SER A 320 3.01 -23.47 -5.53
C SER A 320 4.35 -22.84 -5.91
N PHE A 321 5.31 -23.69 -6.28
CA PHE A 321 6.68 -23.27 -6.55
C PHE A 321 7.14 -23.82 -7.90
N LYS A 322 7.57 -22.92 -8.82
CA LYS A 322 7.94 -23.28 -10.17
C LYS A 322 9.38 -22.89 -10.49
N ARG A 323 10.13 -23.82 -11.05
CA ARG A 323 11.49 -23.58 -11.59
C ARG A 323 11.54 -23.87 -13.08
N LYS A 324 12.55 -23.35 -13.78
CA LYS A 324 12.76 -23.67 -15.19
C LYS A 324 13.31 -25.08 -15.31
N ASN A 325 12.70 -25.92 -16.18
CA ASN A 325 13.24 -27.20 -16.60
C ASN A 325 14.37 -26.99 -17.65
N ALA A 326 14.93 -28.09 -18.15
CA ALA A 326 16.00 -28.06 -19.17
C ALA A 326 15.57 -27.38 -20.48
N ASP A 327 14.29 -27.39 -20.80
CA ASP A 327 13.72 -26.77 -22.00
C ASP A 327 13.39 -25.26 -21.77
N GLY A 328 13.65 -24.76 -20.55
CA GLY A 328 13.37 -23.37 -20.15
C GLY A 328 11.92 -23.09 -19.76
N GLU A 329 11.08 -24.10 -19.71
CA GLU A 329 9.68 -24.00 -19.26
C GLU A 329 9.59 -23.99 -17.73
N ARG A 330 8.64 -23.20 -17.18
CA ARG A 330 8.40 -23.17 -15.74
C ARG A 330 7.41 -24.26 -15.34
N VAL A 331 7.92 -25.23 -14.62
CA VAL A 331 7.17 -26.39 -14.12
C VAL A 331 7.19 -26.40 -12.58
N GLU A 332 6.17 -27.02 -11.98
CA GLU A 332 6.18 -27.26 -10.53
C GLU A 332 7.42 -28.05 -10.13
N ILE A 333 8.04 -27.71 -9.01
CA ILE A 333 9.20 -28.40 -8.48
C ILE A 333 8.83 -29.80 -7.97
N GLU A 334 9.75 -30.74 -8.13
CA GLU A 334 9.60 -32.10 -7.60
C GLU A 334 9.64 -32.09 -6.06
N GLU A 335 9.09 -33.15 -5.43
CA GLU A 335 8.92 -33.29 -3.99
C GLU A 335 10.25 -33.08 -3.22
N GLY A 336 11.34 -33.65 -3.69
CA GLY A 336 12.65 -33.47 -3.04
C GLY A 336 13.18 -32.04 -3.00
N TYR A 337 12.87 -31.20 -3.99
CA TYR A 337 13.19 -29.77 -3.98
C TYR A 337 12.20 -28.96 -3.13
N ARG A 338 10.99 -29.47 -2.99
CA ARG A 338 9.93 -28.84 -2.19
C ARG A 338 10.32 -28.78 -0.71
N ASP A 339 10.86 -29.87 -0.18
CA ASP A 339 11.36 -29.93 1.21
C ASP A 339 12.47 -28.88 1.47
N ALA A 340 13.37 -28.66 0.52
CA ALA A 340 14.41 -27.65 0.61
C ALA A 340 13.81 -26.23 0.63
N VAL A 341 12.86 -25.94 -0.27
CA VAL A 341 12.13 -24.65 -0.30
C VAL A 341 11.38 -24.40 0.99
N TYR A 342 10.66 -25.41 1.51
CA TYR A 342 9.98 -25.29 2.80
C TYR A 342 10.92 -25.04 3.96
N SER A 343 12.11 -25.64 3.93
CA SER A 343 13.13 -25.42 4.96
C SER A 343 13.59 -23.95 4.98
N VAL A 344 13.76 -23.33 3.80
CA VAL A 344 14.10 -21.90 3.69
C VAL A 344 12.95 -21.05 4.22
N ILE A 345 11.71 -21.32 3.81
CA ILE A 345 10.53 -20.56 4.26
C ILE A 345 10.37 -20.67 5.79
N LYS A 346 10.54 -21.86 6.34
CA LYS A 346 10.37 -22.10 7.79
C LYS A 346 11.33 -21.33 8.67
N VAL A 347 12.57 -21.10 8.22
CA VAL A 347 13.59 -20.40 9.01
C VAL A 347 13.60 -18.90 8.78
N ASN A 348 12.97 -18.41 7.73
CA ASN A 348 12.86 -16.98 7.45
C ASN A 348 11.55 -16.43 8.04
N PRO A 349 11.60 -15.59 9.08
CA PRO A 349 10.39 -15.08 9.74
C PRO A 349 9.51 -14.21 8.83
N SER A 350 10.11 -13.65 7.79
CA SER A 350 9.38 -12.81 6.82
C SER A 350 8.66 -13.60 5.73
N LEU A 351 8.78 -14.93 5.69
CA LEU A 351 8.09 -15.76 4.71
C LEU A 351 7.07 -16.67 5.39
N SER A 352 5.88 -16.77 4.81
CA SER A 352 4.88 -17.74 5.25
C SER A 352 4.05 -18.24 4.07
N ILE A 353 3.74 -19.54 4.07
CA ILE A 353 2.72 -20.10 3.18
C ILE A 353 1.37 -19.79 3.82
N VAL A 354 0.49 -19.13 3.09
CA VAL A 354 -0.80 -18.66 3.60
C VAL A 354 -1.92 -19.13 2.68
N GLU A 355 -2.85 -19.88 3.26
CA GLU A 355 -4.09 -20.23 2.57
C GLU A 355 -5.04 -19.01 2.59
N PRO A 356 -5.64 -18.64 1.45
CA PRO A 356 -6.59 -17.55 1.38
C PRO A 356 -7.80 -17.79 2.30
N ASP A 357 -8.28 -16.73 2.95
CA ASP A 357 -9.52 -16.78 3.73
C ASP A 357 -10.70 -17.15 2.83
N ALA A 358 -11.45 -18.16 3.21
CA ALA A 358 -12.50 -18.75 2.35
C ALA A 358 -13.65 -17.77 2.07
N ASP A 359 -14.06 -16.97 3.06
CA ASP A 359 -15.16 -16.01 2.92
C ASP A 359 -14.72 -14.82 2.06
N ALA A 360 -13.51 -14.31 2.29
CA ALA A 360 -12.92 -13.25 1.47
C ALA A 360 -12.66 -13.72 0.02
N GLN A 361 -12.23 -14.97 -0.17
CA GLN A 361 -12.05 -15.57 -1.49
C GLN A 361 -13.38 -15.73 -2.23
N ALA A 362 -14.44 -16.14 -1.53
CA ALA A 362 -15.78 -16.25 -2.12
C ALA A 362 -16.35 -14.87 -2.50
N LEU A 363 -16.12 -13.86 -1.66
CA LEU A 363 -16.48 -12.47 -1.95
C LEU A 363 -15.75 -11.97 -3.20
N LEU A 364 -14.42 -12.15 -3.25
CA LEU A 364 -13.60 -11.76 -4.41
C LEU A 364 -14.04 -12.48 -5.70
N ALA A 365 -14.37 -13.77 -5.62
CA ALA A 365 -14.84 -14.56 -6.77
C ALA A 365 -16.12 -13.98 -7.41
N GLY A 366 -16.97 -13.33 -6.63
CA GLY A 366 -18.16 -12.62 -7.15
C GLY A 366 -17.81 -11.44 -8.05
N TYR A 367 -16.72 -10.73 -7.73
CA TYR A 367 -16.18 -9.64 -8.56
C TYR A 367 -15.35 -10.16 -9.73
N SER A 368 -14.45 -11.12 -9.52
CA SER A 368 -13.58 -11.65 -10.58
C SER A 368 -14.37 -12.31 -11.71
N SER A 369 -15.48 -12.98 -11.43
CA SER A 369 -16.34 -13.55 -12.48
C SER A 369 -16.92 -12.49 -13.43
N LYS A 370 -17.25 -11.31 -12.93
CA LYS A 370 -17.70 -10.18 -13.78
C LYS A 370 -16.55 -9.58 -14.58
N ILE A 371 -15.32 -9.55 -14.02
CA ILE A 371 -14.13 -9.15 -14.75
C ILE A 371 -13.83 -10.13 -15.87
N ASP A 372 -13.93 -11.43 -15.64
CA ASP A 372 -13.71 -12.47 -16.66
C ASP A 372 -14.72 -12.34 -17.80
N GLU A 373 -15.99 -12.14 -17.49
CA GLU A 373 -17.04 -11.88 -18.49
C GLU A 373 -16.74 -10.61 -19.31
N PHE A 374 -16.37 -9.53 -18.65
CA PHE A 374 -15.99 -8.27 -19.31
C PHE A 374 -14.76 -8.43 -20.17
N SER A 375 -13.71 -9.06 -19.63
CA SER A 375 -12.40 -9.22 -20.25
C SER A 375 -12.43 -10.15 -21.46
N SER A 376 -13.30 -11.16 -21.47
CA SER A 376 -13.44 -12.12 -22.57
C SER A 376 -14.11 -11.54 -23.83
N LYS A 377 -14.64 -10.32 -23.75
CA LYS A 377 -15.35 -9.66 -24.86
C LYS A 377 -14.42 -9.37 -26.03
N ILE A 378 -14.62 -10.03 -27.17
CA ILE A 378 -13.86 -9.78 -28.39
C ILE A 378 -14.25 -8.39 -28.92
N ILE A 379 -13.25 -7.52 -29.10
CA ILE A 379 -13.40 -6.15 -29.62
C ILE A 379 -12.75 -5.98 -31.01
N GLY A 380 -12.00 -6.97 -31.47
CA GLY A 380 -11.33 -6.96 -32.75
C GLY A 380 -10.52 -8.22 -32.99
N SER A 381 -9.67 -8.18 -33.99
CA SER A 381 -8.71 -9.23 -34.29
C SER A 381 -7.38 -8.64 -34.76
N VAL A 382 -6.30 -9.35 -34.48
CA VAL A 382 -4.94 -8.99 -34.86
C VAL A 382 -4.45 -10.00 -35.90
N SER A 383 -4.02 -9.52 -37.08
CA SER A 383 -3.65 -10.37 -38.24
C SER A 383 -2.28 -10.99 -38.08
N GLU A 384 -1.40 -10.42 -37.28
CA GLU A 384 0.00 -10.87 -37.10
C GLU A 384 0.45 -10.48 -35.65
N ASP A 385 1.51 -11.16 -35.19
CA ASP A 385 2.09 -10.85 -33.88
C ASP A 385 2.68 -9.43 -33.86
N LEU A 386 2.29 -8.64 -32.88
CA LEU A 386 2.73 -7.25 -32.68
C LEU A 386 3.68 -7.18 -31.47
N CYS A 387 4.95 -6.98 -31.75
CA CYS A 387 5.99 -7.00 -30.71
C CYS A 387 6.09 -5.68 -29.94
N LEU A 388 6.45 -5.76 -28.64
CA LEU A 388 6.74 -4.62 -27.78
C LEU A 388 8.21 -4.52 -27.40
N GLU A 389 8.83 -3.40 -27.71
CA GLU A 389 10.08 -2.96 -27.10
C GLU A 389 9.94 -1.52 -26.61
N ARG A 390 10.16 -1.31 -25.32
CA ARG A 390 10.08 0.04 -24.71
C ARG A 390 11.24 0.93 -25.14
N ILE A 391 12.41 0.31 -25.37
CA ILE A 391 13.60 0.96 -25.91
C ILE A 391 13.89 0.25 -27.23
N PRO A 392 13.85 0.95 -28.37
CA PRO A 392 14.07 0.33 -29.68
C PRO A 392 15.37 -0.47 -29.74
N GLY A 393 15.28 -1.73 -30.20
CA GLY A 393 16.42 -2.64 -30.29
C GLY A 393 16.85 -3.28 -28.96
N GLN A 394 16.08 -3.19 -27.91
CA GLN A 394 16.41 -3.75 -26.60
C GLN A 394 16.49 -5.30 -26.61
N GLY A 395 15.71 -5.98 -27.43
CA GLY A 395 15.69 -7.44 -27.56
C GLY A 395 15.08 -8.15 -26.34
N LYS A 396 14.18 -7.50 -25.58
CA LYS A 396 13.49 -8.12 -24.43
C LYS A 396 12.28 -8.96 -24.85
N SER A 397 11.56 -8.52 -25.87
CA SER A 397 10.44 -9.30 -26.40
C SER A 397 10.98 -10.51 -27.18
N LYS A 398 10.30 -11.65 -27.06
CA LYS A 398 10.58 -12.83 -27.84
C LYS A 398 9.99 -12.77 -29.27
N MET A 399 9.04 -11.86 -29.50
CA MET A 399 8.38 -11.62 -30.77
C MET A 399 9.13 -10.62 -31.66
N CYS A 400 9.87 -9.67 -31.04
CA CYS A 400 10.58 -8.64 -31.77
C CYS A 400 11.86 -9.16 -32.50
N ASP A 401 12.06 -8.64 -33.71
CA ASP A 401 13.34 -8.67 -34.36
C ASP A 401 14.12 -7.38 -34.03
N PRO A 402 15.17 -7.43 -33.18
CA PRO A 402 15.90 -6.23 -32.74
C PRO A 402 16.49 -5.42 -33.88
N SER A 403 16.80 -6.07 -35.03
CA SER A 403 17.36 -5.39 -36.24
C SER A 403 16.34 -4.44 -36.87
N LYS A 404 15.05 -4.75 -36.72
CA LYS A 404 13.95 -3.92 -37.23
C LYS A 404 13.56 -2.87 -36.20
N THR A 405 13.42 -3.25 -34.91
CA THR A 405 12.97 -2.34 -33.85
C THR A 405 14.01 -1.28 -33.52
N ALA A 406 15.31 -1.53 -33.71
CA ALA A 406 16.39 -0.57 -33.48
C ALA A 406 16.22 0.77 -34.20
N LYS A 407 15.59 0.76 -35.38
CA LYS A 407 15.41 1.96 -36.23
C LYS A 407 13.98 2.51 -36.17
N ASN A 408 13.00 1.64 -36.00
CA ASN A 408 11.60 1.97 -36.30
C ASN A 408 10.71 1.93 -35.05
N GLY A 409 11.23 1.52 -33.90
CA GLY A 409 10.42 1.19 -32.72
C GLY A 409 9.71 -0.16 -32.89
N SER A 410 8.90 -0.55 -31.91
CA SER A 410 8.14 -1.79 -31.93
C SER A 410 6.75 -1.60 -32.55
N ASP A 411 6.21 -2.69 -33.08
CA ASP A 411 4.95 -2.65 -33.84
C ASP A 411 3.80 -2.12 -32.98
N ILE A 412 3.59 -2.72 -31.80
CA ILE A 412 2.45 -2.34 -30.95
C ILE A 412 2.59 -0.93 -30.36
N SER A 413 3.81 -0.46 -30.05
CA SER A 413 3.98 0.91 -29.56
C SER A 413 3.65 1.96 -30.62
N ASN A 414 3.99 1.68 -31.90
CA ASN A 414 3.64 2.52 -33.03
C ASN A 414 2.11 2.52 -33.29
N ILE A 415 1.47 1.35 -33.20
CA ILE A 415 0.02 1.20 -33.36
C ILE A 415 -0.73 1.96 -32.28
N VAL A 416 -0.28 1.89 -31.01
CA VAL A 416 -0.88 2.66 -29.90
C VAL A 416 -0.76 4.17 -30.15
N ALA A 417 0.42 4.65 -30.54
CA ALA A 417 0.60 6.06 -30.87
C ALA A 417 -0.28 6.49 -32.08
N GLN A 418 -0.39 5.63 -33.09
CA GLN A 418 -1.30 5.88 -34.22
C GLN A 418 -2.75 5.93 -33.77
N ALA A 419 -3.20 5.01 -32.92
CA ALA A 419 -4.57 5.01 -32.39
C ALA A 419 -4.88 6.31 -31.64
N PHE A 420 -3.95 6.80 -30.81
CA PHE A 420 -4.11 8.08 -30.10
C PHE A 420 -4.21 9.27 -31.07
N ARG A 421 -3.40 9.28 -32.15
CA ARG A 421 -3.50 10.30 -33.18
C ARG A 421 -4.86 10.25 -33.88
N GLU A 422 -5.39 9.05 -34.14
CA GLU A 422 -6.69 8.87 -34.83
C GLU A 422 -7.90 9.21 -33.92
N MET A 423 -7.72 9.08 -32.62
CA MET A 423 -8.73 9.53 -31.64
C MET A 423 -8.83 11.06 -31.55
N SER A 424 -7.76 11.79 -31.84
CA SER A 424 -7.74 13.24 -31.92
C SER A 424 -8.17 13.70 -33.30
N ASN A 425 -9.09 14.66 -33.36
CA ASN A 425 -9.51 15.26 -34.62
C ASN A 425 -8.58 16.37 -35.16
N LEU A 426 -7.60 16.78 -34.36
CA LEU A 426 -6.75 17.95 -34.61
C LEU A 426 -5.25 17.64 -34.65
N SER A 427 -4.82 16.48 -34.14
CA SER A 427 -3.40 16.18 -33.96
C SER A 427 -2.73 15.67 -35.24
N ASP A 428 -1.62 16.30 -35.61
CA ASP A 428 -0.73 15.85 -36.70
C ASP A 428 0.19 14.71 -36.23
N ILE A 429 0.56 14.70 -34.93
CA ILE A 429 1.51 13.80 -34.30
C ILE A 429 0.94 13.30 -32.97
N ALA A 430 1.21 12.05 -32.61
CA ALA A 430 0.98 11.55 -31.25
C ALA A 430 2.29 11.02 -30.66
N ILE A 431 2.48 11.26 -29.36
CA ILE A 431 3.62 10.78 -28.59
C ILE A 431 3.08 9.98 -27.42
N GLN A 432 3.57 8.76 -27.26
CA GLN A 432 3.31 7.89 -26.11
C GLN A 432 4.62 7.55 -25.42
N ASN A 433 4.65 7.67 -24.09
CA ASN A 433 5.80 7.21 -23.32
C ASN A 433 5.97 5.69 -23.44
N GLY A 434 7.20 5.21 -23.63
CA GLY A 434 7.49 3.78 -23.84
C GLY A 434 7.04 2.86 -22.69
N GLY A 435 6.85 3.40 -21.47
CA GLY A 435 6.32 2.66 -20.33
C GLY A 435 4.78 2.51 -20.33
N GLY A 436 4.06 3.29 -21.12
CA GLY A 436 2.60 3.23 -21.19
C GLY A 436 2.05 1.96 -21.85
N THR A 437 2.79 1.42 -22.82
CA THR A 437 2.49 0.14 -23.48
C THR A 437 3.19 -0.99 -22.74
N ARG A 438 2.49 -2.08 -22.37
CA ARG A 438 2.99 -3.04 -21.37
C ARG A 438 3.35 -4.42 -21.89
N VAL A 439 2.71 -4.93 -22.95
CA VAL A 439 2.83 -6.31 -23.43
C VAL A 439 2.92 -6.41 -24.95
N ASP A 440 3.47 -7.54 -25.44
CA ASP A 440 3.29 -7.97 -26.83
C ASP A 440 1.80 -8.32 -27.06
N VAL A 441 1.34 -8.24 -28.30
CA VAL A 441 0.00 -8.68 -28.70
C VAL A 441 0.13 -9.78 -29.73
N ALA A 442 -0.42 -10.95 -29.44
CA ALA A 442 -0.40 -12.09 -30.37
C ALA A 442 -1.46 -11.94 -31.46
N ALA A 443 -1.24 -12.57 -32.60
CA ALA A 443 -2.24 -12.72 -33.65
C ALA A 443 -3.44 -13.53 -33.16
N GLY A 444 -4.64 -13.17 -33.59
CA GLY A 444 -5.90 -13.80 -33.21
C GLY A 444 -6.97 -12.83 -32.74
N ASP A 445 -7.93 -13.33 -32.02
CA ASP A 445 -8.96 -12.50 -31.38
C ASP A 445 -8.32 -11.53 -30.39
N TYR A 446 -8.78 -10.29 -30.40
CA TYR A 446 -8.34 -9.25 -29.48
C TYR A 446 -9.48 -8.87 -28.57
N THR A 447 -9.29 -9.13 -27.28
CA THR A 447 -10.34 -8.95 -26.28
C THR A 447 -10.20 -7.61 -25.54
N LEU A 448 -11.23 -7.26 -24.80
CA LEU A 448 -11.19 -6.12 -23.90
C LEU A 448 -10.10 -6.29 -22.82
N GLY A 449 -9.93 -7.51 -22.30
CA GLY A 449 -8.87 -7.84 -21.35
C GLY A 449 -7.46 -7.63 -21.93
N ASP A 450 -7.26 -7.96 -23.22
CA ASP A 450 -5.99 -7.69 -23.89
C ASP A 450 -5.72 -6.19 -23.98
N ALA A 451 -6.76 -5.38 -24.28
CA ALA A 451 -6.62 -3.93 -24.36
C ALA A 451 -6.21 -3.31 -22.99
N TYR A 452 -6.85 -3.73 -21.91
CA TYR A 452 -6.48 -3.27 -20.57
C TYR A 452 -5.13 -3.83 -20.07
N THR A 453 -4.74 -5.01 -20.51
CA THR A 453 -3.40 -5.55 -20.24
C THR A 453 -2.32 -4.78 -21.01
N LEU A 454 -2.63 -4.36 -22.22
CA LEU A 454 -1.74 -3.53 -23.05
C LEU A 454 -1.58 -2.11 -22.49
N LEU A 455 -2.69 -1.48 -22.08
CA LEU A 455 -2.79 -0.10 -21.61
C LEU A 455 -3.51 -0.05 -20.25
N PRO A 456 -2.86 -0.48 -19.16
CA PRO A 456 -3.54 -0.64 -17.87
C PRO A 456 -3.77 0.68 -17.11
N PHE A 457 -3.24 1.79 -17.60
CA PHE A 457 -3.33 3.07 -16.91
C PHE A 457 -4.52 3.88 -17.40
N ASN A 458 -5.24 4.53 -16.48
CA ASN A 458 -6.37 5.41 -16.80
C ASN A 458 -5.88 6.80 -17.26
N ASN A 459 -5.03 6.80 -18.30
CA ASN A 459 -4.47 8.03 -18.87
C ASN A 459 -5.47 8.74 -19.78
N THR A 460 -5.42 10.06 -19.78
CA THR A 460 -6.20 10.91 -20.68
C THR A 460 -5.34 11.39 -21.86
N ILE A 461 -5.97 11.65 -23.01
CA ILE A 461 -5.32 12.27 -24.15
C ILE A 461 -5.31 13.78 -23.94
N VAL A 462 -4.14 14.39 -24.08
CA VAL A 462 -3.96 15.84 -24.03
C VAL A 462 -3.50 16.32 -25.41
N GLU A 463 -4.19 17.33 -25.97
CA GLU A 463 -3.83 17.99 -27.22
C GLU A 463 -3.07 19.29 -26.93
N LEU A 464 -1.89 19.42 -27.51
CA LEU A 464 -1.04 20.60 -27.37
C LEU A 464 -0.75 21.23 -28.73
N SER A 465 -0.82 22.56 -28.81
CA SER A 465 -0.34 23.30 -29.99
C SER A 465 1.10 23.69 -29.78
N MET A 466 1.99 23.14 -30.59
CA MET A 466 3.44 23.34 -30.48
C MET A 466 4.07 23.67 -31.83
N THR A 467 5.14 24.44 -31.84
CA THR A 467 5.96 24.67 -33.03
C THR A 467 6.93 23.51 -33.25
N GLY A 468 7.38 23.29 -34.47
CA GLY A 468 8.38 22.25 -34.78
C GLY A 468 9.72 22.44 -34.03
N GLN A 469 9.99 23.65 -33.50
CA GLN A 469 11.17 23.91 -32.67
C GLN A 469 10.97 23.44 -31.24
N GLU A 470 9.75 23.53 -30.70
CA GLU A 470 9.39 23.05 -29.35
C GLU A 470 9.31 21.52 -29.30
N ILE A 471 8.98 20.88 -30.41
CA ILE A 471 8.95 19.40 -30.52
C ILE A 471 10.37 18.83 -30.62
N LYS A 472 11.35 19.56 -31.15
CA LYS A 472 12.74 19.11 -31.40
C LYS A 472 13.64 19.26 -30.19
#